data_467561956951a54ecaa7a79f725f0659
#
_entry.id   467561956951a54ecaa7a79f725f0659
#
_cell.length_a   1.000
_cell.length_b   1.000
_cell.length_c   1.000
_cell.angle_alpha   90.00
_cell.angle_beta   90.00
_cell.angle_gamma   90.00
#
_symmetry.space_group_name_H-M   'P 1'
#
loop_
_entity.id
_entity.type
_entity.pdbx_description
1 polymer ?
#
loop_
_entity_poly.entity_id
_entity_poly.type
_entity_poly.pdbx_seq_one_letter_code
_entity_poly.pdbx_strand_id
1 'polypeptide(L)' 'MKQRITYWKEPDGKYLGYLNDYPDHWTQGETLEDLKEHLADLYREFSREDLPGIKKVVEIDVG' A
#
# COMPACT_ATOMS: atom_id res chain seq x y z
N MET A 1 2.39 8.27 12.29
CA MET A 1 1.29 7.33 12.07
C MET A 1 1.79 6.11 11.34
N LYS A 2 1.40 4.93 11.77
CA LYS A 2 1.84 3.68 11.17
C LYS A 2 0.79 3.13 10.23
N GLN A 3 1.23 2.60 9.11
CA GLN A 3 0.37 1.91 8.16
C GLN A 3 0.88 0.50 7.96
N ARG A 4 -0.03 -0.44 7.80
CA ARG A 4 0.33 -1.82 7.53
C ARG A 4 0.46 -2.03 6.03
N ILE A 5 1.48 -2.77 5.65
CA ILE A 5 1.70 -3.15 4.26
C ILE A 5 1.79 -4.66 4.17
N THR A 6 1.50 -5.18 2.99
CA THR A 6 1.74 -6.57 2.66
C THR A 6 2.77 -6.59 1.54
N TYR A 7 3.76 -7.45 1.66
CA TYR A 7 4.80 -7.51 0.64
C TYR A 7 5.30 -8.94 0.45
N TRP A 8 5.92 -9.17 -0.69
CA TRP A 8 6.58 -10.44 -0.98
C TRP A 8 7.76 -10.19 -1.91
N LYS A 9 8.65 -11.18 -1.97
CA LYS A 9 9.82 -11.10 -2.83
C LYS A 9 9.62 -11.98 -4.04
N GLU A 10 9.84 -11.42 -5.22
CA GLU A 10 9.72 -12.15 -6.46
C GLU A 10 11.00 -12.94 -6.76
N PRO A 11 10.92 -13.97 -7.63
CA PRO A 11 12.10 -14.76 -7.98
C PRO A 11 13.25 -13.96 -8.58
N ASP A 12 12.97 -12.81 -9.21
CA ASP A 12 14.02 -11.94 -9.76
C ASP A 12 14.69 -11.08 -8.71
N GLY A 13 14.27 -11.17 -7.46
CA GLY A 13 14.86 -10.44 -6.36
C GLY A 13 14.16 -9.12 -6.03
N LYS A 14 13.20 -8.70 -6.82
CA LYS A 14 12.44 -7.49 -6.53
C LYS A 14 11.37 -7.74 -5.48
N TYR A 15 11.01 -6.68 -4.77
CA TYR A 15 9.95 -6.72 -3.79
C TYR A 15 8.70 -6.07 -4.37
N LEU A 16 7.58 -6.72 -4.14
CA LEU A 16 6.26 -6.19 -4.50
C LEU A 16 5.45 -6.01 -3.23
N GLY A 17 4.53 -5.07 -3.26
CA GLY A 17 3.68 -4.88 -2.09
C GLY A 17 2.59 -3.87 -2.30
N TYR A 18 1.73 -3.77 -1.30
CA TYR A 18 0.63 -2.83 -1.31
C TYR A 18 0.34 -2.36 0.12
N LEU A 19 -0.29 -1.21 0.22
CA LEU A 19 -0.83 -0.74 1.49
C LEU A 19 -2.09 -1.54 1.78
N ASN A 20 -2.24 -2.05 3.00
CA ASN A 20 -3.40 -2.87 3.33
C ASN A 20 -4.73 -2.14 3.16
N ASP A 21 -4.72 -0.81 3.32
CA ASP A 21 -5.91 0.00 3.11
C ASP A 21 -6.23 0.23 1.63
N TYR A 22 -5.27 -0.05 0.74
CA TYR A 22 -5.43 0.16 -0.70
C TYR A 22 -4.93 -1.05 -1.47
N PRO A 23 -5.57 -2.21 -1.29
CA PRO A 23 -5.01 -3.48 -1.78
C PRO A 23 -4.99 -3.63 -3.30
N ASP A 24 -5.65 -2.76 -4.04
CA ASP A 24 -5.66 -2.82 -5.50
C ASP A 24 -4.51 -2.04 -6.12
N HIS A 25 -3.68 -1.37 -5.32
CA HIS A 25 -2.61 -0.50 -5.82
C HIS A 25 -1.26 -1.02 -5.37
N TRP A 26 -0.66 -1.84 -6.21
CA TRP A 26 0.64 -2.44 -5.93
C TRP A 26 1.76 -1.55 -6.44
N THR A 27 2.92 -1.67 -5.81
CA THR A 27 4.14 -1.07 -6.33
C THR A 27 5.30 -2.03 -6.10
N GLN A 28 6.45 -1.68 -6.63
CA GLN A 28 7.64 -2.51 -6.49
C GLN A 28 8.84 -1.69 -6.05
N GLY A 29 9.84 -2.39 -5.52
CA GLY A 29 11.11 -1.80 -5.15
C GLY A 29 12.21 -2.81 -5.31
N GLU A 30 13.43 -2.34 -5.49
CA GLU A 30 14.58 -3.22 -5.62
C GLU A 30 15.05 -3.75 -4.28
N THR A 31 14.72 -3.02 -3.22
CA THR A 31 14.97 -3.43 -1.84
C THR A 31 13.69 -3.22 -1.04
N LEU A 32 13.64 -3.79 0.16
CA LEU A 32 12.50 -3.57 1.04
C LEU A 32 12.38 -2.08 1.41
N GLU A 33 13.52 -1.43 1.63
CA GLU A 33 13.51 0.00 1.96
C GLU A 33 12.95 0.84 0.81
N ASP A 34 13.33 0.51 -0.44
CA ASP A 34 12.76 1.14 -1.62
C ASP A 34 11.25 0.96 -1.67
N LEU A 35 10.79 -0.26 -1.44
CA LEU A 35 9.37 -0.55 -1.47
C LEU A 35 8.63 0.28 -0.42
N LYS A 36 9.18 0.37 0.79
CA LYS A 36 8.58 1.16 1.86
C LYS A 36 8.46 2.62 1.48
N GLU A 37 9.48 3.18 0.85
CA GLU A 37 9.44 4.57 0.41
C GLU A 37 8.36 4.79 -0.64
N HIS A 38 8.28 3.88 -1.63
CA HIS A 38 7.26 3.98 -2.66
C HIS A 38 5.86 3.88 -2.08
N LEU A 39 5.66 2.97 -1.12
CA LEU A 39 4.36 2.83 -0.49
C LEU A 39 4.00 4.03 0.38
N ALA A 40 4.98 4.62 1.05
CA ALA A 40 4.74 5.84 1.82
C ALA A 40 4.31 6.99 0.92
N ASP A 41 4.93 7.11 -0.25
CA ASP A 41 4.53 8.13 -1.22
C ASP A 41 3.10 7.91 -1.72
N LEU A 42 2.75 6.65 -2.01
CA LEU A 42 1.39 6.32 -2.42
C LEU A 42 0.38 6.66 -1.33
N TYR A 43 0.72 6.35 -0.08
CA TYR A 43 -0.17 6.67 1.03
C TYR A 43 -0.42 8.16 1.13
N ARG A 44 0.63 8.97 1.04
CA ARG A 44 0.49 10.42 1.08
C ARG A 44 -0.40 10.94 -0.04
N GLU A 45 -0.25 10.38 -1.23
CA GLU A 45 -1.04 10.78 -2.37
C GLU A 45 -2.50 10.37 -2.23
N PHE A 46 -2.75 9.13 -1.81
CA PHE A 46 -4.11 8.60 -1.69
C PHE A 46 -4.88 9.22 -0.53
N SER A 47 -4.20 9.65 0.52
CA SER A 47 -4.86 10.21 1.70
C SER A 47 -5.05 11.73 1.65
N ARG A 48 -4.40 12.41 0.70
CA ARG A 48 -4.50 13.86 0.58
C ARG A 48 -5.86 14.32 0.09
N GLU A 49 -6.47 13.53 -0.77
CA GLU A 49 -7.74 13.87 -1.40
C GLU A 49 -8.62 12.63 -1.44
N ASP A 50 -9.91 12.89 -1.56
CA ASP A 50 -10.90 11.84 -1.72
C ASP A 50 -10.99 11.49 -3.19
N LEU A 51 -10.03 10.73 -3.68
CA LEU A 51 -9.96 10.40 -5.09
C LEU A 51 -11.03 9.38 -5.47
N PRO A 52 -11.75 9.61 -6.58
CA PRO A 52 -12.73 8.63 -7.04
C PRO A 52 -12.08 7.30 -7.39
N GLY A 53 -12.72 6.22 -7.04
CA GLY A 53 -12.24 4.89 -7.39
C GLY A 53 -11.20 4.30 -6.47
N ILE A 54 -10.71 5.05 -5.50
CA ILE A 54 -9.80 4.52 -4.50
C ILE A 54 -10.58 3.74 -3.46
N LYS A 55 -10.27 2.47 -3.32
CA LYS A 55 -10.94 1.61 -2.34
C LYS A 55 -10.31 1.80 -0.97
N LYS A 56 -11.16 1.88 0.03
CA LYS A 56 -10.73 2.05 1.41
C LYS A 56 -11.30 0.92 2.25
N VAL A 57 -10.59 0.58 3.31
CA VAL A 57 -10.98 -0.48 4.23
C VAL A 57 -11.42 0.17 5.54
N VAL A 58 -12.59 -0.21 6.01
CA VAL A 58 -13.13 0.27 7.27
C VAL A 58 -13.89 -0.86 7.93
N GLU A 59 -13.87 -0.89 9.26
CA GLU A 59 -14.64 -1.86 10.03
C GLU A 59 -15.98 -1.25 10.41
N ILE A 60 -17.03 -2.07 10.34
CA ILE A 60 -18.35 -1.67 10.81
C ILE A 60 -18.86 -2.71 11.79
N ASP A 61 -19.70 -2.26 12.70
CA ASP A 61 -20.41 -3.16 13.61
C ASP A 61 -21.74 -3.55 12.99
N VAL A 62 -22.00 -4.86 12.94
CA VAL A 62 -23.24 -5.34 12.33
C VAL A 62 -24.16 -6.03 13.33
N GLY A 63 -23.95 -5.73 14.56
CA GLY A 63 -24.83 -6.19 15.58
C GLY A 63 -24.36 -7.29 16.45
#